data_ca1d0034589bf13d5485365455851edc
#
_entry.id   ca1d0034589bf13d5485365455851edc
#
_cell.length_a   1.000
_cell.length_b   1.000
_cell.length_c   1.000
_cell.angle_alpha   90.00
_cell.angle_beta   90.00
_cell.angle_gamma   90.00
#
_symmetry.space_group_name_H-M   'P 1'
#
loop_
_entity.id
_entity.type
_entity.pdbx_description
1 polymer ?
#
loop_
_entity_poly.entity_id
_entity_poly.type
_entity_poly.pdbx_seq_one_letter_code
_entity_poly.pdbx_strand_id
1 'polypeptide(L)'
;MTITCVIRYEIDLFQRDAFKKYAENWGRIIPRCGGHLVGYFLPLEGTNDVAWGLIAFDSLAAYETYRARLRSDPEALENFSMAQTKRIILREERTFVEIVDGTFGLPSINVEPR
;
A
#
# COMPACT_ATOMS: atom_id res chain seq x y z
N MET A 1 -12.04 15.56 6.03
CA MET A 1 -11.16 14.73 6.86
C MET A 1 -10.51 13.67 5.98
N THR A 2 -9.22 13.50 6.13
CA THR A 2 -8.50 12.50 5.36
C THR A 2 -8.09 11.35 6.28
N ILE A 3 -8.38 10.15 5.84
CA ILE A 3 -8.01 8.96 6.59
C ILE A 3 -6.93 8.19 5.83
N THR A 4 -6.14 7.42 6.53
CA THR A 4 -5.11 6.59 5.91
C THR A 4 -5.27 5.15 6.36
N CYS A 5 -5.30 4.27 5.38
CA CYS A 5 -5.26 2.84 5.64
C CYS A 5 -3.79 2.45 5.75
N VAL A 6 -3.40 2.00 6.92
CA VAL A 6 -2.03 1.53 7.17
C VAL A 6 -2.06 0.02 7.17
N ILE A 7 -1.35 -0.58 6.23
CA ILE A 7 -1.31 -2.03 6.10
C ILE A 7 0.06 -2.51 6.54
N ARG A 8 0.07 -3.38 7.53
CA ARG A 8 1.28 -4.03 7.97
C ARG A 8 1.28 -5.44 7.41
N TYR A 9 2.31 -5.77 6.64
CA TYR A 9 2.45 -7.08 6.02
C TYR A 9 3.57 -7.85 6.70
N GLU A 10 3.29 -9.09 7.08
CA GLU A 10 4.35 -10.05 7.36
C GLU A 10 4.55 -10.84 6.10
N ILE A 11 5.73 -10.72 5.50
CA ILE A 11 6.02 -11.34 4.22
C ILE A 11 6.99 -12.50 4.39
N ASP A 12 7.00 -13.40 3.40
CA ASP A 12 8.02 -14.42 3.34
C ASP A 12 9.34 -13.74 2.96
N LEU A 13 10.30 -13.76 3.86
CA LEU A 13 11.56 -13.03 3.64
C LEU A 13 12.34 -13.55 2.43
N PHE A 14 12.04 -14.76 1.98
CA PHE A 14 12.66 -15.31 0.78
C PHE A 14 11.94 -14.88 -0.50
N GLN A 15 10.81 -14.17 -0.35
CA GLN A 15 10.00 -13.68 -1.46
C GLN A 15 9.99 -12.16 -1.51
N ARG A 16 11.04 -11.52 -1.01
CA ARG A 16 11.10 -10.05 -0.95
C ARG A 16 10.95 -9.41 -2.33
N ASP A 17 11.60 -9.99 -3.35
CA ASP A 17 11.53 -9.45 -4.70
C ASP A 17 10.14 -9.62 -5.30
N ALA A 18 9.48 -10.73 -4.98
CA ALA A 18 8.11 -10.95 -5.43
C ALA A 18 7.15 -9.95 -4.78
N PHE A 19 7.34 -9.65 -3.49
CA PHE A 19 6.54 -8.62 -2.83
C PHE A 19 6.80 -7.24 -3.43
N LYS A 20 8.05 -6.95 -3.77
CA LYS A 20 8.40 -5.69 -4.42
C LYS A 20 7.61 -5.52 -5.71
N LYS A 21 7.55 -6.56 -6.52
CA LYS A 21 6.78 -6.54 -7.77
C LYS A 21 5.29 -6.37 -7.51
N TYR A 22 4.76 -7.05 -6.51
CA TYR A 22 3.39 -6.92 -6.07
C TYR A 22 3.07 -5.46 -5.70
N ALA A 23 3.96 -4.84 -4.92
CA ALA A 23 3.80 -3.45 -4.51
C ALA A 23 3.90 -2.49 -5.70
N GLU A 24 4.82 -2.74 -6.63
CA GLU A 24 4.96 -1.91 -7.83
C GLU A 24 3.68 -1.93 -8.66
N ASN A 25 3.04 -3.09 -8.77
CA ASN A 25 1.78 -3.19 -9.51
C ASN A 25 0.70 -2.32 -8.87
N TRP A 26 0.66 -2.26 -7.54
CA TRP A 26 -0.30 -1.40 -6.84
C TRP A 26 -0.06 0.07 -7.14
N GLY A 27 1.16 0.46 -7.50
CA GLY A 27 1.46 1.84 -7.89
C GLY A 27 0.63 2.31 -9.08
N ARG A 28 0.22 1.40 -9.97
CA ARG A 28 -0.65 1.72 -11.10
C ARG A 28 -2.12 1.53 -10.73
N ILE A 29 -2.42 0.47 -10.00
CA ILE A 29 -3.79 0.04 -9.76
C ILE A 29 -4.50 0.95 -8.77
N ILE A 30 -3.84 1.29 -7.66
CA ILE A 30 -4.48 2.03 -6.58
C ILE A 30 -4.97 3.41 -7.03
N PRO A 31 -4.13 4.23 -7.70
CA PRO A 31 -4.63 5.53 -8.17
C PRO A 31 -5.77 5.40 -9.17
N ARG A 32 -5.70 4.42 -10.05
CA ARG A 32 -6.73 4.19 -11.05
C ARG A 32 -8.07 3.83 -10.40
N CYS A 33 -8.02 3.15 -9.27
CA CYS A 33 -9.24 2.73 -8.56
C CYS A 33 -9.71 3.73 -7.52
N GLY A 34 -9.03 4.87 -7.38
CA GLY A 34 -9.51 5.97 -6.53
C GLY A 34 -8.82 6.10 -5.18
N GLY A 35 -7.75 5.35 -4.93
CA GLY A 35 -6.96 5.51 -3.71
C GLY A 35 -5.83 6.50 -3.93
N HIS A 36 -5.44 7.19 -2.86
CA HIS A 36 -4.28 8.09 -2.91
C HIS A 36 -3.11 7.33 -2.29
N LEU A 37 -2.30 6.69 -3.13
CA LEU A 37 -1.21 5.88 -2.63
C LEU A 37 -0.11 6.77 -2.04
N VAL A 38 0.13 6.62 -0.74
CA VAL A 38 1.22 7.30 -0.08
C VAL A 38 2.53 6.57 -0.36
N GLY A 39 2.52 5.25 -0.25
CA GLY A 39 3.69 4.46 -0.61
C GLY A 39 3.62 3.05 -0.08
N TYR A 40 4.50 2.22 -0.64
CA TYR A 40 4.80 0.90 -0.12
C TYR A 40 6.24 0.91 0.36
N PHE A 41 6.51 0.19 1.43
CA PHE A 41 7.81 0.22 2.07
C PHE A 41 8.29 -1.20 2.35
N LEU A 42 9.52 -1.48 1.94
CA LEU A 42 10.16 -2.76 2.20
C LEU A 42 11.00 -2.68 3.47
N PRO A 43 11.23 -3.81 4.14
CA PRO A 43 12.13 -3.81 5.30
C PRO A 43 13.55 -3.43 4.85
N LEU A 44 14.18 -2.53 5.59
CA LEU A 44 15.57 -2.12 5.34
C LEU A 44 16.44 -2.49 6.51
N GLU A 45 16.07 -2.04 7.71
CA GLU A 45 16.77 -2.38 8.95
C GLU A 45 15.75 -2.60 10.05
N GLY A 46 16.12 -3.42 11.03
CA GLY A 46 15.26 -3.76 12.14
C GLY A 46 14.58 -5.10 11.92
N THR A 47 13.63 -5.15 10.99
CA THR A 47 13.00 -6.41 10.61
C THR A 47 13.41 -6.78 9.19
N ASN A 48 13.28 -8.05 8.86
CA ASN A 48 13.53 -8.51 7.50
C ASN A 48 12.28 -9.06 6.83
N ASP A 49 11.15 -9.03 7.53
CA ASP A 49 9.91 -9.64 7.05
C ASP A 49 8.68 -8.76 7.22
N VAL A 50 8.85 -7.50 7.60
CA VAL A 50 7.73 -6.57 7.75
C VAL A 50 7.80 -5.50 6.68
N ALA A 51 6.73 -5.42 5.89
CA ALA A 51 6.57 -4.40 4.87
C ALA A 51 5.32 -3.58 5.18
N TRP A 52 5.18 -2.42 4.56
CA TRP A 52 4.07 -1.51 4.85
C TRP A 52 3.47 -0.98 3.56
N GLY A 53 2.15 -0.76 3.60
CA GLY A 53 1.46 -0.03 2.54
C GLY A 53 0.59 1.03 3.18
N LEU A 54 0.65 2.25 2.67
CA LEU A 54 -0.12 3.37 3.17
C LEU A 54 -0.93 3.96 2.04
N ILE A 55 -2.25 4.02 2.22
CA ILE A 55 -3.17 4.53 1.20
C ILE A 55 -4.13 5.49 1.86
N ALA A 56 -4.19 6.73 1.37
CA ALA A 56 -5.06 7.75 1.92
C ALA A 56 -6.38 7.82 1.14
N PHE A 57 -7.45 8.19 1.84
CA PHE A 57 -8.78 8.34 1.28
C PHE A 57 -9.44 9.56 1.90
N ASP A 58 -10.34 10.20 1.16
CA ASP A 58 -11.05 11.35 1.68
C ASP A 58 -12.03 10.97 2.79
N SER A 59 -12.54 9.74 2.78
CA SER A 59 -13.53 9.27 3.74
C SER A 59 -13.60 7.74 3.71
N LEU A 60 -14.27 7.17 4.70
CA LEU A 60 -14.54 5.73 4.69
C LEU A 60 -15.43 5.34 3.52
N ALA A 61 -16.35 6.20 3.11
CA ALA A 61 -17.18 5.95 1.94
C ALA A 61 -16.34 5.86 0.68
N ALA A 62 -15.33 6.73 0.55
CA ALA A 62 -14.40 6.68 -0.58
C ALA A 62 -13.60 5.38 -0.58
N TYR A 63 -13.22 4.90 0.60
CA TYR A 63 -12.53 3.62 0.74
C TYR A 63 -13.43 2.47 0.26
N GLU A 64 -14.70 2.48 0.62
CA GLU A 64 -15.63 1.43 0.19
C GLU A 64 -15.79 1.41 -1.33
N THR A 65 -15.89 2.58 -1.95
CA THR A 65 -15.98 2.70 -3.40
C THR A 65 -14.71 2.13 -4.05
N TYR A 66 -13.56 2.48 -3.52
CA TYR A 66 -12.28 1.96 -3.97
C TYR A 66 -12.24 0.42 -3.88
N ARG A 67 -12.68 -0.15 -2.77
CA ARG A 67 -12.70 -1.60 -2.60
C ARG A 67 -13.61 -2.27 -3.64
N ALA A 68 -14.74 -1.64 -3.93
CA ALA A 68 -15.64 -2.15 -4.96
C ALA A 68 -14.99 -2.15 -6.34
N ARG A 69 -14.23 -1.08 -6.65
CA ARG A 69 -13.50 -1.01 -7.93
C ARG A 69 -12.41 -2.05 -8.03
N LEU A 70 -11.71 -2.33 -6.94
CA LEU A 70 -10.68 -3.38 -6.94
C LEU A 70 -11.27 -4.75 -7.29
N ARG A 71 -12.48 -5.04 -6.81
CA ARG A 71 -13.11 -6.33 -7.04
C ARG A 71 -13.50 -6.54 -8.50
N SER A 72 -13.55 -5.49 -9.30
CA SER A 72 -13.88 -5.58 -10.72
C SER A 72 -12.73 -5.18 -11.63
N ASP A 73 -11.56 -4.90 -11.08
CA ASP A 73 -10.39 -4.53 -11.87
C ASP A 73 -9.57 -5.79 -12.16
N PRO A 74 -9.42 -6.18 -13.43
CA PRO A 74 -8.71 -7.43 -13.76
C PRO A 74 -7.27 -7.46 -13.28
N GLU A 75 -6.56 -6.34 -13.34
CA GLU A 75 -5.17 -6.29 -12.90
C GLU A 75 -5.08 -6.42 -11.38
N ALA A 76 -6.02 -5.84 -10.65
CA ALA A 76 -6.06 -5.97 -9.19
C ALA A 76 -6.29 -7.43 -8.81
N LEU A 77 -7.24 -8.09 -9.47
CA LEU A 77 -7.53 -9.50 -9.21
C LEU A 77 -6.33 -10.38 -9.50
N GLU A 78 -5.63 -10.10 -10.59
CA GLU A 78 -4.43 -10.84 -10.96
C GLU A 78 -3.32 -10.65 -9.93
N ASN A 79 -3.16 -9.42 -9.43
CA ASN A 79 -2.14 -9.12 -8.43
C ASN A 79 -2.42 -9.85 -7.10
N PHE A 80 -3.67 -9.86 -6.66
CA PHE A 80 -4.06 -10.64 -5.48
C PHE A 80 -3.82 -12.13 -5.69
N SER A 81 -4.19 -12.65 -6.85
CA SER A 81 -4.02 -14.06 -7.16
C SER A 81 -2.56 -14.47 -7.16
N MET A 82 -1.70 -13.65 -7.73
CA MET A 82 -0.27 -13.91 -7.77
C MET A 82 0.30 -13.97 -6.35
N ALA A 83 -0.05 -13.01 -5.51
CA ALA A 83 0.43 -12.99 -4.12
C ALA A 83 -0.03 -14.22 -3.35
N GLN A 84 -1.27 -14.64 -3.57
CA GLN A 84 -1.82 -15.79 -2.90
C GLN A 84 -1.18 -17.09 -3.37
N THR A 85 -1.01 -17.23 -4.69
CA THR A 85 -0.40 -18.43 -5.27
C THR A 85 1.05 -18.61 -4.82
N LYS A 86 1.80 -17.53 -4.78
CA LYS A 86 3.20 -17.58 -4.38
C LYS A 86 3.41 -17.52 -2.87
N ARG A 87 2.35 -17.34 -2.12
CA ARG A 87 2.39 -17.25 -0.66
C ARG A 87 3.38 -16.19 -0.18
N ILE A 88 3.32 -15.03 -0.79
CA ILE A 88 4.22 -13.92 -0.48
C ILE A 88 3.88 -13.30 0.87
N ILE A 89 2.59 -13.18 1.17
CA ILE A 89 2.10 -12.50 2.36
C ILE A 89 1.63 -13.55 3.36
N LEU A 90 2.25 -13.57 4.52
CA LEU A 90 1.93 -14.54 5.57
C LEU A 90 0.84 -14.01 6.49
N ARG A 91 0.81 -12.68 6.70
CA ARG A 91 -0.18 -12.03 7.54
C ARG A 91 -0.31 -10.58 7.14
N GLU A 92 -1.51 -10.06 7.23
CA GLU A 92 -1.79 -8.67 6.86
C GLU A 92 -2.70 -8.07 7.92
N GLU A 93 -2.34 -6.87 8.40
CA GLU A 93 -3.14 -6.11 9.35
C GLU A 93 -3.46 -4.76 8.74
N ARG A 94 -4.72 -4.36 8.80
CA ARG A 94 -5.16 -3.06 8.29
C ARG A 94 -5.65 -2.23 9.45
N THR A 95 -5.14 -0.99 9.53
CA THR A 95 -5.54 -0.05 10.56
C THR A 95 -5.86 1.27 9.88
N PHE A 96 -6.97 1.89 10.27
CA PHE A 96 -7.31 3.21 9.75
C PHE A 96 -6.92 4.26 10.78
N VAL A 97 -6.24 5.30 10.32
CA VAL A 97 -5.77 6.39 11.16
C VAL A 97 -6.18 7.71 10.53
N GLU A 98 -6.26 8.74 11.34
CA GLU A 98 -6.60 10.07 10.88
C GLU A 98 -5.32 10.90 10.80
N ILE A 99 -5.18 11.66 9.70
CA ILE A 99 -3.98 12.47 9.51
C ILE A 99 -4.06 13.71 10.39
N VAL A 100 -2.96 14.02 11.05
CA VAL A 100 -2.86 15.27 11.79
C VAL A 100 -2.50 16.37 10.79
N ASP A 101 -3.32 17.40 10.75
CA ASP A 101 -3.14 18.50 9.80
C ASP A 101 -1.73 19.09 9.91
N GLY A 102 -1.16 19.39 8.76
CA GLY A 102 0.16 20.01 8.69
C GLY A 102 1.33 19.06 8.82
N THR A 103 1.08 17.75 8.98
CA THR A 103 2.17 16.78 9.16
C THR A 103 2.28 15.80 8.00
N PHE A 104 1.37 15.88 7.03
CA PHE A 104 1.31 14.90 5.96
C PHE A 104 2.11 15.37 4.75
N GLY A 105 2.90 14.47 4.18
CA GLY A 105 3.65 14.71 2.98
C GLY A 105 5.15 14.58 3.21
N LEU A 106 5.88 14.56 2.12
CA LEU A 106 7.33 14.52 2.18
C LEU A 106 7.89 15.93 2.27
N PRO A 107 8.96 16.13 3.07
CA PRO A 107 9.64 17.41 3.06
C PRO A 107 10.20 17.71 1.68
N SER A 108 10.29 18.97 1.33
CA SER A 108 10.76 19.38 0.01
C SER A 108 12.27 19.30 -0.14
N ILE A 109 12.99 18.91 0.88
CA ILE A 109 14.46 18.85 0.83
C ILE A 109 14.95 17.90 -0.25
N ASN A 110 14.17 16.87 -0.58
CA ASN A 110 14.60 15.89 -1.57
C ASN A 110 14.48 16.40 -2.98
N VAL A 111 13.89 17.56 -3.19
CA VAL A 111 13.80 18.15 -4.52
C VAL A 111 14.81 19.26 -4.71
N GLU A 112 15.62 19.46 -3.75
CA GLU A 112 16.50 20.52 -3.79
C GLU A 112 17.74 20.14 -4.38
N PRO A 113 18.01 20.45 -5.54
CA PRO A 113 19.37 20.43 -5.97
C PRO A 113 20.00 21.61 -5.35
N ARG A 114 21.01 21.52 -5.05
CA ARG A 114 21.55 22.65 -4.37
C ARG A 114 22.72 23.16 -5.11
#